data_08c7ae3b57469cc1473f2175ab3e3597
#
_entry.id   08c7ae3b57469cc1473f2175ab3e3597
#
_cell.length_a   1.000
_cell.length_b   1.000
_cell.length_c   1.000
_cell.angle_alpha   90.00
_cell.angle_beta   90.00
_cell.angle_gamma   90.00
#
_symmetry.space_group_name_H-M   'P 1'
#
loop_
_entity.id
_entity.type
_entity.pdbx_description
1 polymer ?
#
loop_
_entity_poly.entity_id
_entity_poly.type
_entity_poly.pdbx_seq_one_letter_code
_entity_poly.pdbx_strand_id
1 'polypeptide(L)'
;MCRILGAVSAEPISIEHELLSAENPLIVQSEDHDSGWGMAVYRQADSEQPELVRFPEAAYSDGEFRRATSMRGRIFNAHLRRATLGGLTLVNTHPFVMGEYSFSHNGTVIRYPKLIEDGCAPPQGETDSEHMFNWLMCHFDSDHPRKSLRKLAEKCIRCSAFSGLNFLFSDGEKLYAYKLGIFELHWLVRPGQALVSSEIITPDEGWHTVQQDVLMVLDPNNPENPHAERLVGDELVAAAEIDKFEEGQHLRGDARGKFAAERAARVAAGSAE
;
A
#
# COMPACT_ATOMS: atom_id res chain seq x y z
N MET A 1 0.52 12.10 1.32
CA MET A 1 0.87 10.82 0.71
C MET A 1 0.90 9.72 1.71
N CYS A 2 0.54 8.48 1.32
CA CYS A 2 0.60 7.32 2.20
C CYS A 2 2.03 6.80 2.39
N ARG A 3 2.22 5.84 3.29
CA ARG A 3 3.43 5.02 3.39
C ARG A 3 3.07 3.56 3.18
N ILE A 4 3.88 2.86 2.42
CA ILE A 4 3.76 1.42 2.20
C ILE A 4 5.06 0.75 2.58
N LEU A 5 4.95 -0.41 3.23
CA LEU A 5 6.05 -1.30 3.56
C LEU A 5 5.63 -2.73 3.27
N GLY A 6 6.37 -3.37 2.41
CA GLY A 6 6.27 -4.80 2.12
C GLY A 6 7.51 -5.54 2.60
N ALA A 7 7.32 -6.76 3.07
CA ALA A 7 8.44 -7.64 3.40
C ALA A 7 8.13 -9.08 3.00
N VAL A 8 9.16 -9.80 2.57
CA VAL A 8 9.12 -11.25 2.42
C VAL A 8 10.31 -11.90 3.09
N SER A 9 10.13 -13.13 3.58
CA SER A 9 11.20 -13.88 4.25
C SER A 9 11.09 -15.39 4.05
N ALA A 10 12.24 -16.06 4.10
CA ALA A 10 12.33 -17.52 3.99
C ALA A 10 11.63 -18.22 5.17
N GLU A 11 11.79 -17.67 6.36
CA GLU A 11 11.17 -18.15 7.60
C GLU A 11 10.26 -17.08 8.19
N PRO A 12 9.25 -17.44 9.01
CA PRO A 12 8.40 -16.43 9.63
C PRO A 12 9.20 -15.49 10.54
N ILE A 13 9.22 -14.20 10.20
CA ILE A 13 9.88 -13.11 10.96
C ILE A 13 8.86 -12.17 11.59
N SER A 14 9.32 -11.25 12.42
CA SER A 14 8.63 -10.00 12.76
C SER A 14 9.36 -8.85 12.06
N ILE A 15 8.62 -7.84 11.64
CA ILE A 15 9.15 -6.56 11.15
C ILE A 15 9.01 -5.45 12.20
N GLU A 16 8.97 -5.83 13.48
CA GLU A 16 8.82 -4.90 14.61
C GLU A 16 9.88 -3.80 14.59
N HIS A 17 11.12 -4.14 14.20
CA HIS A 17 12.20 -3.18 14.11
C HIS A 17 11.87 -2.05 13.10
N GLU A 18 11.43 -2.39 11.90
CA GLU A 18 11.05 -1.45 10.84
C GLU A 18 9.82 -0.61 11.23
N LEU A 19 8.94 -1.19 12.04
CA LEU A 19 7.72 -0.52 12.50
C LEU A 19 7.95 0.43 13.67
N LEU A 20 8.85 0.10 14.63
CA LEU A 20 8.95 0.80 15.92
C LEU A 20 10.28 1.48 16.21
N SER A 21 11.42 0.91 15.79
CA SER A 21 12.73 1.26 16.36
C SER A 21 13.87 1.47 15.37
N ALA A 22 13.61 1.32 14.07
CA ALA A 22 14.57 1.65 13.02
C ALA A 22 14.92 3.15 13.03
N GLU A 23 15.84 3.61 12.22
CA GLU A 23 16.23 5.01 12.13
C GLU A 23 15.07 5.92 11.68
N ASN A 24 14.24 5.44 10.75
CA ASN A 24 13.04 6.13 10.26
C ASN A 24 11.83 5.18 10.32
N PRO A 25 11.36 4.77 11.53
CA PRO A 25 10.36 3.72 11.68
C PRO A 25 8.96 4.21 11.29
N LEU A 26 8.08 3.30 10.91
CA LEU A 26 6.73 3.66 10.50
C LEU A 26 5.96 4.40 11.59
N ILE A 27 6.17 4.07 12.87
CA ILE A 27 5.48 4.75 13.98
C ILE A 27 5.77 6.26 14.00
N VAL A 28 7.00 6.67 13.73
CA VAL A 28 7.37 8.10 13.64
C VAL A 28 6.77 8.73 12.38
N GLN A 29 6.84 8.04 11.24
CA GLN A 29 6.23 8.50 10.00
C GLN A 29 4.71 8.69 10.13
N SER A 30 4.05 7.96 11.05
CA SER A 30 2.60 8.06 11.26
C SER A 30 2.16 9.39 11.89
N GLU A 31 3.07 10.20 12.41
CA GLU A 31 2.75 11.56 12.89
C GLU A 31 2.27 12.45 11.73
N ASP A 32 2.83 12.26 10.52
CA ASP A 32 2.41 12.92 9.29
C ASP A 32 1.37 12.11 8.48
N HIS A 33 1.14 10.83 8.84
CA HIS A 33 0.26 9.89 8.16
C HIS A 33 -0.77 9.35 9.15
N ASP A 34 -1.57 10.24 9.67
CA ASP A 34 -2.43 10.06 10.84
C ASP A 34 -3.86 9.58 10.53
N SER A 35 -4.13 9.20 9.27
CA SER A 35 -5.49 8.95 8.80
C SER A 35 -5.88 7.46 8.81
N GLY A 36 -5.08 6.63 9.42
CA GLY A 36 -5.29 5.19 9.55
C GLY A 36 -4.03 4.39 9.27
N TRP A 37 -4.02 3.16 9.74
CA TRP A 37 -2.97 2.18 9.49
C TRP A 37 -3.54 0.78 9.31
N GLY A 38 -2.77 -0.09 8.72
CA GLY A 38 -3.10 -1.50 8.68
C GLY A 38 -1.97 -2.37 8.16
N MET A 39 -2.14 -3.66 8.42
CA MET A 39 -1.17 -4.68 8.06
C MET A 39 -1.90 -5.98 7.71
N ALA A 40 -1.56 -6.57 6.57
CA ALA A 40 -1.93 -7.92 6.18
C ALA A 40 -0.68 -8.80 6.28
N VAL A 41 -0.76 -9.89 7.05
CA VAL A 41 0.36 -10.77 7.34
C VAL A 41 0.01 -12.21 6.97
N TYR A 42 0.82 -12.79 6.10
CA TYR A 42 0.72 -14.19 5.71
C TYR A 42 1.73 -15.00 6.53
N ARG A 43 1.23 -15.86 7.39
CA ARG A 43 2.09 -16.64 8.30
C ARG A 43 2.93 -17.68 7.56
N GLN A 44 2.38 -18.23 6.48
CA GLN A 44 3.03 -19.17 5.58
C GLN A 44 2.74 -18.77 4.13
N ALA A 45 3.57 -19.16 3.19
CA ALA A 45 3.21 -19.18 1.79
C ALA A 45 2.04 -20.17 1.63
N ASP A 46 1.12 -19.91 0.70
CA ASP A 46 -0.13 -20.65 0.47
C ASP A 46 -1.20 -20.48 1.57
N SER A 47 -1.15 -19.37 2.33
CA SER A 47 -2.20 -19.06 3.29
C SER A 47 -3.48 -18.65 2.54
N GLU A 48 -4.59 -19.31 2.82
CA GLU A 48 -5.90 -19.01 2.21
C GLU A 48 -6.37 -17.57 2.50
N GLN A 49 -5.93 -16.98 3.59
CA GLN A 49 -6.21 -15.58 3.96
C GLN A 49 -5.10 -15.01 4.84
N PRO A 50 -4.74 -13.72 4.66
CA PRO A 50 -3.85 -13.05 5.58
C PRO A 50 -4.53 -12.76 6.93
N GLU A 51 -3.75 -12.72 8.00
CA GLU A 51 -4.16 -12.06 9.23
C GLU A 51 -4.18 -10.56 8.99
N LEU A 52 -5.37 -9.95 9.03
CA LEU A 52 -5.59 -8.53 8.76
C LEU A 52 -5.87 -7.77 10.05
N VAL A 53 -5.06 -6.73 10.31
CA VAL A 53 -5.29 -5.74 11.36
C VAL A 53 -5.27 -4.36 10.73
N ARG A 54 -6.31 -3.54 10.95
CA ARG A 54 -6.37 -2.16 10.45
C ARG A 54 -7.29 -1.30 11.28
N PHE A 55 -6.91 -0.04 11.46
CA PHE A 55 -7.64 0.95 12.22
C PHE A 55 -7.61 2.31 11.52
N PRO A 56 -8.70 3.09 11.57
CA PRO A 56 -8.78 4.42 10.94
C PRO A 56 -8.17 5.52 11.81
N GLU A 57 -7.21 5.19 12.66
CA GLU A 57 -6.54 6.05 13.62
C GLU A 57 -5.05 6.10 13.36
N ALA A 58 -4.36 7.10 13.93
CA ALA A 58 -2.92 7.25 13.75
C ALA A 58 -2.14 6.17 14.50
N ALA A 59 -1.20 5.50 13.85
CA ALA A 59 -0.43 4.41 14.45
C ALA A 59 0.39 4.86 15.68
N TYR A 60 0.92 6.09 15.72
CA TYR A 60 1.73 6.60 16.83
C TYR A 60 0.96 6.66 18.16
N SER A 61 -0.36 6.86 18.10
CA SER A 61 -1.25 6.97 19.26
C SER A 61 -2.08 5.72 19.55
N ASP A 62 -1.98 4.68 18.72
CA ASP A 62 -2.80 3.48 18.81
C ASP A 62 -2.02 2.32 19.47
N GLY A 63 -2.60 1.82 20.58
CA GLY A 63 -2.05 0.65 21.29
C GLY A 63 -2.14 -0.65 20.48
N GLU A 64 -3.13 -0.76 19.58
CA GLU A 64 -3.30 -1.93 18.71
C GLU A 64 -2.16 -2.00 17.67
N PHE A 65 -1.67 -0.84 17.19
CA PHE A 65 -0.50 -0.83 16.32
C PHE A 65 0.69 -1.51 17.01
N ARG A 66 0.99 -1.13 18.25
CA ARG A 66 2.09 -1.74 19.03
C ARG A 66 1.91 -3.23 19.26
N ARG A 67 0.69 -3.70 19.45
CA ARG A 67 0.40 -5.14 19.56
C ARG A 67 0.61 -5.86 18.24
N ALA A 68 0.15 -5.26 17.14
CA ALA A 68 0.29 -5.83 15.80
C ALA A 68 1.74 -5.97 15.34
N THR A 69 2.68 -5.13 15.85
CA THR A 69 4.10 -5.23 15.47
C THR A 69 4.76 -6.57 15.83
N SER A 70 4.22 -7.28 16.80
CA SER A 70 4.72 -8.62 17.19
C SER A 70 4.25 -9.75 16.27
N MET A 71 3.37 -9.48 15.31
CA MET A 71 2.92 -10.47 14.34
C MET A 71 4.11 -11.06 13.57
N ARG A 72 4.03 -12.35 13.32
CA ARG A 72 5.07 -13.08 12.59
C ARG A 72 4.52 -13.68 11.32
N GLY A 73 5.24 -13.53 10.23
CA GLY A 73 4.83 -14.07 8.93
C GLY A 73 5.98 -14.10 7.94
N ARG A 74 5.68 -14.63 6.76
CA ARG A 74 6.62 -14.72 5.63
C ARG A 74 6.35 -13.64 4.58
N ILE A 75 5.13 -13.05 4.55
CA ILE A 75 4.79 -11.93 3.68
C ILE A 75 4.06 -10.90 4.52
N PHE A 76 4.44 -9.62 4.36
CA PHE A 76 3.83 -8.47 5.01
C PHE A 76 3.44 -7.44 3.95
N ASN A 77 2.24 -6.88 4.11
CA ASN A 77 1.76 -5.72 3.38
C ASN A 77 1.24 -4.71 4.39
N ALA A 78 2.04 -3.70 4.72
CA ALA A 78 1.74 -2.68 5.72
C ALA A 78 1.54 -1.31 5.07
N HIS A 79 0.64 -0.52 5.65
CA HIS A 79 0.23 0.78 5.13
C HIS A 79 -0.03 1.78 6.25
N LEU A 80 0.49 3.01 6.08
CA LEU A 80 0.08 4.19 6.83
C LEU A 80 -0.68 5.14 5.91
N ARG A 81 -1.88 5.49 6.28
CA ARG A 81 -2.77 6.31 5.47
C ARG A 81 -2.59 7.80 5.76
N ARG A 82 -2.45 8.57 4.70
CA ARG A 82 -2.71 10.00 4.66
C ARG A 82 -3.88 10.21 3.72
N ALA A 83 -5.07 10.47 4.25
CA ALA A 83 -6.28 10.54 3.46
C ALA A 83 -6.24 11.69 2.44
N THR A 84 -6.44 11.35 1.18
CA THR A 84 -6.70 12.29 0.07
C THR A 84 -8.14 12.17 -0.38
N LEU A 85 -8.69 10.95 -0.36
CA LEU A 85 -10.07 10.61 -0.74
C LEU A 85 -10.69 9.73 0.36
N GLY A 86 -11.99 9.89 0.56
CA GLY A 86 -12.78 9.13 1.53
C GLY A 86 -12.56 9.53 2.99
N GLY A 87 -13.56 9.25 3.83
CA GLY A 87 -13.54 9.55 5.26
C GLY A 87 -12.57 8.68 6.06
N LEU A 88 -12.37 9.03 7.35
CA LEU A 88 -11.58 8.23 8.29
C LEU A 88 -12.44 7.06 8.81
N THR A 89 -12.55 6.03 8.02
CA THR A 89 -13.36 4.85 8.31
C THR A 89 -12.57 3.59 8.00
N LEU A 90 -12.98 2.47 8.62
CA LEU A 90 -12.32 1.19 8.43
C LEU A 90 -12.39 0.72 6.98
N VAL A 91 -13.51 0.96 6.29
CA VAL A 91 -13.69 0.58 4.87
C VAL A 91 -12.75 1.31 3.93
N ASN A 92 -12.25 2.49 4.33
CA ASN A 92 -11.28 3.30 3.57
C ASN A 92 -9.82 3.05 4.01
N THR A 93 -9.58 2.12 4.94
CA THR A 93 -8.24 1.87 5.51
C THR A 93 -7.60 0.66 4.83
N HIS A 94 -6.38 0.84 4.33
CA HIS A 94 -5.58 -0.24 3.72
C HIS A 94 -4.94 -1.15 4.79
N PRO A 95 -4.49 -2.37 4.41
CA PRO A 95 -4.67 -3.02 3.11
C PRO A 95 -6.13 -3.41 2.86
N PHE A 96 -6.55 -3.38 1.60
CA PHE A 96 -7.78 -4.06 1.17
C PHE A 96 -7.49 -5.55 1.01
N VAL A 97 -8.44 -6.39 1.38
CA VAL A 97 -8.29 -7.86 1.33
C VAL A 97 -9.54 -8.49 0.72
N MET A 98 -9.31 -9.47 -0.17
CA MET A 98 -10.35 -10.30 -0.77
C MET A 98 -9.81 -11.73 -0.94
N GLY A 99 -10.29 -12.66 -0.10
CA GLY A 99 -9.71 -14.01 -0.03
C GLY A 99 -8.24 -13.95 0.41
N GLU A 100 -7.39 -14.62 -0.33
CA GLU A 100 -5.93 -14.64 -0.15
C GLU A 100 -5.22 -13.36 -0.62
N TYR A 101 -5.90 -12.49 -1.35
CA TYR A 101 -5.31 -11.30 -1.98
C TYR A 101 -5.31 -10.09 -1.04
N SER A 102 -4.20 -9.35 -1.01
CA SER A 102 -4.13 -8.06 -0.31
C SER A 102 -3.56 -6.97 -1.20
N PHE A 103 -4.04 -5.73 -1.02
CA PHE A 103 -3.66 -4.58 -1.84
C PHE A 103 -3.49 -3.32 -1.00
N SER A 104 -2.36 -2.61 -1.21
CA SER A 104 -2.10 -1.28 -0.69
C SER A 104 -1.62 -0.36 -1.78
N HIS A 105 -2.05 0.90 -1.76
CA HIS A 105 -1.74 1.89 -2.79
C HIS A 105 -1.22 3.18 -2.15
N ASN A 106 -0.18 3.74 -2.76
CA ASN A 106 0.37 5.05 -2.44
C ASN A 106 0.35 5.93 -3.69
N GLY A 107 -0.66 6.77 -3.75
CA GLY A 107 -0.96 7.68 -4.85
C GLY A 107 -2.42 8.11 -4.84
N THR A 108 -2.84 8.81 -5.88
CA THR A 108 -4.23 9.20 -6.11
C THR A 108 -4.56 9.09 -7.60
N VAL A 109 -5.60 8.33 -7.92
CA VAL A 109 -6.16 8.18 -9.27
C VAL A 109 -7.36 9.10 -9.41
N ILE A 110 -7.26 10.18 -10.17
CA ILE A 110 -8.22 11.29 -10.14
C ILE A 110 -9.60 10.89 -10.67
N ARG A 111 -9.64 10.16 -11.78
CA ARG A 111 -10.91 9.73 -12.42
C ARG A 111 -11.25 8.27 -12.08
N TYR A 112 -11.01 7.87 -10.83
CA TYR A 112 -11.21 6.51 -10.34
C TYR A 112 -12.63 5.93 -10.55
N PRO A 113 -13.73 6.70 -10.62
CA PRO A 113 -15.03 6.12 -10.96
C PRO A 113 -15.06 5.44 -12.33
N LYS A 114 -14.12 5.74 -13.24
CA LYS A 114 -13.96 5.04 -14.51
C LYS A 114 -13.42 3.61 -14.38
N LEU A 115 -13.01 3.21 -13.17
CA LEU A 115 -12.64 1.84 -12.85
C LEU A 115 -13.85 0.98 -12.45
N ILE A 116 -15.03 1.57 -12.25
CA ILE A 116 -16.26 0.80 -12.02
C ILE A 116 -16.70 0.18 -13.35
N GLU A 117 -16.92 -1.12 -13.35
CA GLU A 117 -17.43 -1.88 -14.49
C GLU A 117 -18.58 -2.78 -14.06
N ASP A 118 -19.57 -2.94 -14.93
CA ASP A 118 -20.71 -3.82 -14.68
C ASP A 118 -20.23 -5.28 -14.48
N GLY A 119 -20.76 -5.93 -13.48
CA GLY A 119 -20.39 -7.30 -13.11
C GLY A 119 -19.21 -7.42 -12.14
N CYS A 120 -18.49 -6.34 -11.85
CA CYS A 120 -17.48 -6.31 -10.81
C CYS A 120 -18.09 -5.99 -9.43
N ALA A 121 -17.44 -6.44 -8.35
CA ALA A 121 -17.87 -6.11 -7.00
C ALA A 121 -17.86 -4.58 -6.80
N PRO A 122 -18.96 -3.97 -6.31
CA PRO A 122 -18.97 -2.55 -6.02
C PRO A 122 -18.04 -2.22 -4.85
N PRO A 123 -17.40 -1.05 -4.84
CA PRO A 123 -16.63 -0.60 -3.69
C PRO A 123 -17.55 -0.40 -2.48
N GLN A 124 -17.02 -0.68 -1.28
CA GLN A 124 -17.71 -0.45 0.00
C GLN A 124 -17.40 0.94 0.56
N GLY A 125 -16.22 1.45 0.23
CA GLY A 125 -15.73 2.77 0.63
C GLY A 125 -15.68 3.75 -0.53
N GLU A 126 -14.86 4.78 -0.34
CA GLU A 126 -14.82 5.97 -1.22
C GLU A 126 -13.44 6.20 -1.83
N THR A 127 -12.50 5.25 -1.67
CA THR A 127 -11.13 5.45 -2.12
C THR A 127 -10.91 4.94 -3.55
N ASP A 128 -10.10 5.66 -4.29
CA ASP A 128 -9.59 5.24 -5.60
C ASP A 128 -8.87 3.89 -5.54
N SER A 129 -8.17 3.66 -4.44
CA SER A 129 -7.41 2.43 -4.18
C SER A 129 -8.30 1.19 -4.10
N GLU A 130 -9.47 1.28 -3.45
CA GLU A 130 -10.44 0.19 -3.43
C GLU A 130 -11.01 -0.07 -4.82
N HIS A 131 -11.29 0.99 -5.59
CA HIS A 131 -11.74 0.85 -6.99
C HIS A 131 -10.68 0.14 -7.85
N MET A 132 -9.39 0.48 -7.67
CA MET A 132 -8.29 -0.22 -8.33
C MET A 132 -8.28 -1.72 -7.95
N PHE A 133 -8.39 -2.02 -6.66
CA PHE A 133 -8.38 -3.40 -6.18
C PHE A 133 -9.57 -4.21 -6.68
N ASN A 134 -10.79 -3.66 -6.61
CA ASN A 134 -11.99 -4.32 -7.09
C ASN A 134 -11.93 -4.59 -8.60
N TRP A 135 -11.43 -3.61 -9.38
CA TRP A 135 -11.20 -3.80 -10.81
C TRP A 135 -10.17 -4.90 -11.07
N LEU A 136 -9.04 -4.89 -10.33
CA LEU A 136 -8.02 -5.93 -10.43
C LEU A 136 -8.63 -7.30 -10.18
N MET A 137 -9.34 -7.48 -9.06
CA MET A 137 -9.91 -8.77 -8.69
C MET A 137 -10.97 -9.27 -9.67
N CYS A 138 -11.74 -8.36 -10.27
CA CYS A 138 -12.71 -8.69 -11.31
C CYS A 138 -12.07 -9.30 -12.57
N HIS A 139 -10.81 -8.91 -12.87
CA HIS A 139 -10.07 -9.32 -14.08
C HIS A 139 -8.83 -10.18 -13.76
N PHE A 140 -8.72 -10.62 -12.52
CA PHE A 140 -7.54 -11.34 -12.06
C PHE A 140 -7.49 -12.75 -12.64
N ASP A 141 -6.31 -13.09 -13.12
CA ASP A 141 -5.95 -14.42 -13.64
C ASP A 141 -4.83 -14.95 -12.75
N SER A 142 -5.15 -15.91 -11.88
CA SER A 142 -4.20 -16.48 -10.91
C SER A 142 -3.02 -17.20 -11.56
N ASP A 143 -3.21 -17.74 -12.78
CA ASP A 143 -2.12 -18.37 -13.53
C ASP A 143 -1.15 -17.32 -14.11
N HIS A 144 -1.61 -16.06 -14.25
CA HIS A 144 -0.86 -14.98 -14.85
C HIS A 144 -0.95 -13.66 -14.05
N PRO A 145 -0.54 -13.62 -12.76
CA PRO A 145 -0.73 -12.45 -11.89
C PRO A 145 -0.06 -11.19 -12.45
N ARG A 146 1.14 -11.29 -13.01
CA ARG A 146 1.86 -10.15 -13.62
C ARG A 146 1.09 -9.55 -14.81
N LYS A 147 0.45 -10.38 -15.62
CA LYS A 147 -0.41 -9.91 -16.72
C LYS A 147 -1.64 -9.17 -16.21
N SER A 148 -2.21 -9.61 -15.10
CA SER A 148 -3.35 -8.94 -14.47
C SER A 148 -2.95 -7.58 -13.88
N LEU A 149 -1.81 -7.50 -13.19
CA LEU A 149 -1.25 -6.25 -12.69
C LEU A 149 -0.90 -5.27 -13.81
N ARG A 150 -0.36 -5.77 -14.93
CA ARG A 150 -0.12 -4.97 -16.14
C ARG A 150 -1.43 -4.37 -16.67
N LYS A 151 -2.49 -5.17 -16.79
CA LYS A 151 -3.81 -4.67 -17.23
C LYS A 151 -4.36 -3.58 -16.31
N LEU A 152 -4.18 -3.71 -14.98
CA LEU A 152 -4.56 -2.67 -14.03
C LEU A 152 -3.81 -1.37 -14.31
N ALA A 153 -2.49 -1.42 -14.41
CA ALA A 153 -1.67 -0.24 -14.70
C ALA A 153 -2.06 0.40 -16.04
N GLU A 154 -2.22 -0.39 -17.11
CA GLU A 154 -2.69 0.08 -18.41
C GLU A 154 -4.07 0.74 -18.34
N LYS A 155 -5.01 0.15 -17.58
CA LYS A 155 -6.34 0.72 -17.37
C LYS A 155 -6.25 2.09 -16.70
N CYS A 156 -5.49 2.20 -15.61
CA CYS A 156 -5.30 3.47 -14.90
C CYS A 156 -4.68 4.55 -15.81
N ILE A 157 -3.61 4.21 -16.53
CA ILE A 157 -2.93 5.13 -17.46
C ILE A 157 -3.89 5.64 -18.55
N ARG A 158 -4.70 4.75 -19.12
CA ARG A 158 -5.60 5.11 -20.24
C ARG A 158 -6.83 5.91 -19.79
N CYS A 159 -7.30 5.72 -18.57
CA CYS A 159 -8.57 6.32 -18.16
C CYS A 159 -8.43 7.50 -17.20
N SER A 160 -7.27 7.75 -16.62
CA SER A 160 -7.11 8.76 -15.57
C SER A 160 -5.75 9.43 -15.57
N ALA A 161 -5.73 10.67 -15.06
CA ALA A 161 -4.53 11.22 -14.48
C ALA A 161 -4.33 10.66 -13.06
N PHE A 162 -3.09 10.58 -12.59
CA PHE A 162 -2.74 10.08 -11.25
C PHE A 162 -1.46 10.72 -10.74
N SER A 163 -1.31 10.84 -9.43
CA SER A 163 -0.04 11.26 -8.82
C SER A 163 0.95 10.09 -8.69
N GLY A 164 0.44 8.91 -8.43
CA GLY A 164 1.20 7.67 -8.38
C GLY A 164 0.31 6.44 -8.49
N LEU A 165 0.89 5.37 -9.03
CA LEU A 165 0.35 4.02 -9.05
C LEU A 165 1.27 3.09 -8.26
N ASN A 166 1.97 3.61 -7.23
CA ASN A 166 2.79 2.75 -6.40
C ASN A 166 1.89 1.85 -5.56
N PHE A 167 1.96 0.56 -5.77
CA PHE A 167 1.15 -0.38 -5.01
C PHE A 167 1.96 -1.59 -4.52
N LEU A 168 1.45 -2.19 -3.45
CA LEU A 168 1.79 -3.54 -3.02
C LEU A 168 0.58 -4.42 -3.26
N PHE A 169 0.81 -5.58 -3.86
CA PHE A 169 -0.19 -6.63 -4.04
C PHE A 169 0.41 -7.95 -3.58
N SER A 170 -0.34 -8.75 -2.84
CA SER A 170 0.03 -10.14 -2.56
C SER A 170 -1.08 -11.08 -3.00
N ASP A 171 -0.68 -12.20 -3.59
CA ASP A 171 -1.54 -13.32 -3.95
C ASP A 171 -1.50 -14.47 -2.92
N GLY A 172 -0.89 -14.21 -1.73
CA GLY A 172 -0.67 -15.22 -0.71
C GLY A 172 0.62 -16.02 -0.89
N GLU A 173 1.15 -16.08 -2.10
CA GLU A 173 2.41 -16.79 -2.43
C GLU A 173 3.58 -15.82 -2.55
N LYS A 174 3.35 -14.65 -3.14
CA LYS A 174 4.38 -13.64 -3.45
C LYS A 174 3.88 -12.24 -3.10
N LEU A 175 4.83 -11.32 -3.01
CA LEU A 175 4.57 -9.90 -2.91
C LEU A 175 5.03 -9.22 -4.21
N TYR A 176 4.14 -8.44 -4.78
CA TYR A 176 4.35 -7.64 -5.98
C TYR A 176 4.37 -6.17 -5.58
N ALA A 177 5.40 -5.44 -6.01
CA ALA A 177 5.55 -4.01 -5.73
C ALA A 177 5.78 -3.25 -7.04
N TYR A 178 4.91 -2.32 -7.37
CA TYR A 178 4.98 -1.55 -8.59
C TYR A 178 5.22 -0.07 -8.32
N LYS A 179 6.00 0.56 -9.17
CA LYS A 179 6.28 1.99 -9.13
C LYS A 179 5.98 2.66 -10.46
N LEU A 180 5.08 3.65 -10.42
CA LEU A 180 4.91 4.64 -11.49
C LEU A 180 4.31 5.93 -10.89
N GLY A 181 4.96 7.07 -11.13
CA GLY A 181 4.50 8.37 -10.66
C GLY A 181 5.53 9.11 -9.81
N ILE A 182 5.06 10.13 -9.05
CA ILE A 182 5.95 11.08 -8.37
C ILE A 182 6.57 10.54 -7.08
N PHE A 183 6.06 9.42 -6.54
CA PHE A 183 6.49 8.92 -5.23
C PHE A 183 7.59 7.90 -5.34
N GLU A 184 8.53 7.94 -4.39
CA GLU A 184 9.61 6.98 -4.37
C GLU A 184 9.13 5.61 -3.87
N LEU A 185 9.89 4.60 -4.25
CA LEU A 185 9.82 3.23 -3.75
C LEU A 185 11.25 2.69 -3.72
N HIS A 186 11.62 2.10 -2.61
CA HIS A 186 12.95 1.56 -2.37
C HIS A 186 12.85 0.09 -2.00
N TRP A 187 13.91 -0.67 -2.25
CA TRP A 187 13.99 -2.06 -1.88
C TRP A 187 15.35 -2.40 -1.28
N LEU A 188 15.38 -3.40 -0.42
CA LEU A 188 16.56 -3.88 0.29
C LEU A 188 16.51 -5.40 0.38
N VAL A 189 17.67 -6.06 0.19
CA VAL A 189 17.86 -7.48 0.45
C VAL A 189 18.77 -7.65 1.65
N ARG A 190 18.38 -8.53 2.53
CA ARG A 190 19.18 -9.03 3.68
C ARG A 190 19.20 -10.56 3.65
N PRO A 191 20.10 -11.22 4.39
CA PRO A 191 20.08 -12.66 4.48
C PRO A 191 18.71 -13.21 4.88
N GLY A 192 18.11 -14.01 4.02
CA GLY A 192 16.82 -14.64 4.22
C GLY A 192 15.59 -13.73 4.12
N GLN A 193 15.72 -12.46 3.70
CA GLN A 193 14.58 -11.53 3.58
C GLN A 193 14.79 -10.44 2.52
N ALA A 194 13.68 -9.91 2.02
CA ALA A 194 13.65 -8.69 1.21
C ALA A 194 12.57 -7.75 1.71
N LEU A 195 12.86 -6.46 1.60
CA LEU A 195 11.97 -5.35 1.99
C LEU A 195 11.71 -4.46 0.78
N VAL A 196 10.52 -3.88 0.73
CA VAL A 196 10.18 -2.80 -0.19
C VAL A 196 9.41 -1.72 0.56
N SER A 197 9.81 -0.46 0.44
CA SER A 197 9.21 0.64 1.21
C SER A 197 9.18 1.94 0.42
N SER A 198 8.18 2.78 0.69
CA SER A 198 8.10 4.13 0.13
C SER A 198 9.15 5.11 0.68
N GLU A 199 9.84 4.73 1.77
CA GLU A 199 10.92 5.50 2.38
C GLU A 199 12.07 4.56 2.77
N ILE A 200 13.28 5.07 2.82
CA ILE A 200 14.40 4.35 3.45
C ILE A 200 14.15 4.33 4.97
N ILE A 201 14.07 3.14 5.54
CA ILE A 201 13.67 2.94 6.93
C ILE A 201 14.89 2.73 7.83
N THR A 202 15.91 2.04 7.33
CA THR A 202 17.09 1.63 8.10
C THR A 202 18.37 2.19 7.46
N PRO A 203 19.48 2.32 8.22
CA PRO A 203 20.73 2.89 7.71
C PRO A 203 21.55 1.91 6.85
N ASP A 204 20.98 0.76 6.46
CA ASP A 204 21.67 -0.21 5.61
C ASP A 204 22.10 0.40 4.28
N GLU A 205 23.33 0.17 3.86
CA GLU A 205 23.87 0.67 2.59
C GLU A 205 23.26 0.00 1.34
N GLY A 206 22.50 -1.09 1.55
CA GLY A 206 21.92 -1.92 0.47
C GLY A 206 20.58 -1.43 -0.10
N TRP A 207 20.07 -0.28 0.30
CA TRP A 207 18.85 0.26 -0.27
C TRP A 207 19.04 0.72 -1.71
N HIS A 208 18.13 0.30 -2.57
CA HIS A 208 18.08 0.69 -3.98
C HIS A 208 16.74 1.33 -4.30
N THR A 209 16.73 2.33 -5.18
CA THR A 209 15.49 2.97 -5.66
C THR A 209 14.90 2.17 -6.82
N VAL A 210 13.61 1.83 -6.74
CA VAL A 210 12.86 1.24 -7.84
C VAL A 210 12.63 2.28 -8.93
N GLN A 211 12.93 1.92 -10.17
CA GLN A 211 12.75 2.83 -11.31
C GLN A 211 11.28 2.91 -11.74
N GLN A 212 10.95 3.95 -12.52
CA GLN A 212 9.61 4.10 -13.09
C GLN A 212 9.23 2.89 -13.96
N ASP A 213 7.96 2.50 -13.88
CA ASP A 213 7.41 1.35 -14.62
C ASP A 213 8.06 0.01 -14.27
N VAL A 214 8.61 -0.13 -13.08
CA VAL A 214 9.19 -1.40 -12.63
C VAL A 214 8.24 -2.10 -11.65
N LEU A 215 7.94 -3.35 -11.98
CA LEU A 215 7.32 -4.32 -11.09
C LEU A 215 8.43 -5.18 -10.45
N MET A 216 8.50 -5.13 -9.13
CA MET A 216 9.29 -6.05 -8.32
C MET A 216 8.43 -7.23 -7.92
N VAL A 217 8.95 -8.44 -8.06
CA VAL A 217 8.33 -9.68 -7.55
C VAL A 217 9.24 -10.26 -6.48
N LEU A 218 8.74 -10.28 -5.26
CA LEU A 218 9.45 -10.79 -4.09
C LEU A 218 8.85 -12.15 -3.72
N ASP A 219 9.69 -13.18 -3.72
CA ASP A 219 9.29 -14.56 -3.44
C ASP A 219 9.84 -14.98 -2.06
N PRO A 220 8.99 -15.33 -1.09
CA PRO A 220 9.44 -15.78 0.22
C PRO A 220 10.27 -17.08 0.17
N ASN A 221 10.18 -17.86 -0.92
CA ASN A 221 11.02 -19.05 -1.09
C ASN A 221 12.40 -18.72 -1.66
N ASN A 222 12.60 -17.50 -2.19
CA ASN A 222 13.88 -17.00 -2.69
C ASN A 222 14.02 -15.49 -2.45
N PRO A 223 13.95 -15.02 -1.21
CA PRO A 223 13.85 -13.60 -0.89
C PRO A 223 15.09 -12.79 -1.28
N GLU A 224 16.25 -13.43 -1.36
CA GLU A 224 17.50 -12.76 -1.71
C GLU A 224 17.64 -12.44 -3.21
N ASN A 225 16.73 -12.93 -4.05
CA ASN A 225 16.76 -12.73 -5.49
C ASN A 225 15.42 -12.18 -6.02
N PRO A 226 15.02 -10.96 -5.63
CA PRO A 226 13.82 -10.34 -6.16
C PRO A 226 13.93 -10.15 -7.68
N HIS A 227 12.85 -10.47 -8.40
CA HIS A 227 12.79 -10.26 -9.83
C HIS A 227 12.25 -8.86 -10.13
N ALA A 228 12.86 -8.13 -11.05
CA ALA A 228 12.42 -6.82 -11.48
C ALA A 228 12.21 -6.80 -13.01
N GLU A 229 11.06 -6.29 -13.45
CA GLU A 229 10.75 -6.17 -14.87
C GLU A 229 9.95 -4.89 -15.17
N ARG A 230 10.05 -4.38 -16.38
CA ARG A 230 9.17 -3.30 -16.84
C ARG A 230 7.77 -3.85 -17.08
N LEU A 231 6.76 -3.14 -16.58
CA LEU A 231 5.40 -3.66 -16.59
C LEU A 231 4.62 -3.24 -17.85
N VAL A 232 4.55 -1.95 -18.18
CA VAL A 232 3.71 -1.46 -19.28
C VAL A 232 4.49 -0.99 -20.50
N GLY A 233 5.75 -0.53 -20.33
CA GLY A 233 6.64 -0.11 -21.40
C GLY A 233 6.61 1.39 -21.69
N ASP A 234 7.66 1.87 -22.41
CA ASP A 234 7.97 3.30 -22.60
C ASP A 234 6.84 4.08 -23.27
N GLU A 235 6.17 3.51 -24.25
CA GLU A 235 5.10 4.18 -24.99
C GLU A 235 3.93 4.55 -24.08
N LEU A 236 3.49 3.62 -23.21
CA LEU A 236 2.41 3.88 -22.26
C LEU A 236 2.85 4.81 -21.13
N VAL A 237 4.08 4.67 -20.63
CA VAL A 237 4.63 5.58 -19.63
C VAL A 237 4.70 7.01 -20.17
N ALA A 238 5.12 7.19 -21.41
CA ALA A 238 5.18 8.51 -22.07
C ALA A 238 3.78 9.13 -22.28
N ALA A 239 2.74 8.30 -22.43
CA ALA A 239 1.35 8.73 -22.56
C ALA A 239 0.65 8.94 -21.19
N ALA A 240 1.28 8.56 -20.08
CA ALA A 240 0.70 8.69 -18.76
C ALA A 240 0.58 10.17 -18.34
N GLU A 241 -0.60 10.55 -17.90
CA GLU A 241 -0.89 11.87 -17.32
C GLU A 241 -0.53 11.85 -15.83
N ILE A 242 0.76 12.04 -15.53
CA ILE A 242 1.25 12.06 -14.14
C ILE A 242 0.99 13.46 -13.56
N ASP A 243 0.09 13.51 -12.58
CA ASP A 243 -0.28 14.74 -11.91
C ASP A 243 0.69 15.05 -10.76
N LYS A 244 1.44 16.14 -10.93
CA LYS A 244 2.37 16.66 -9.93
C LYS A 244 1.72 17.54 -8.87
N PHE A 245 0.40 17.67 -8.90
CA PHE A 245 -0.35 18.53 -8.00
C PHE A 245 -0.09 18.22 -6.52
N GLU A 246 0.23 16.99 -6.23
CA GLU A 246 0.58 16.54 -4.89
C GLU A 246 1.98 16.97 -4.42
N GLU A 247 2.88 17.42 -5.26
CA GLU A 247 4.21 17.87 -4.83
C GLU A 247 4.17 19.16 -3.97
N GLY A 248 3.14 19.97 -4.06
CA GLY A 248 3.11 21.26 -3.37
C GLY A 248 1.81 21.68 -2.70
N GLN A 249 0.69 21.05 -3.00
CA GLN A 249 -0.64 21.52 -2.59
C GLN A 249 -1.44 20.49 -1.79
N HIS A 250 -0.76 19.56 -1.09
CA HIS A 250 -1.47 18.64 -0.28
C HIS A 250 -2.38 19.36 0.65
N LEU A 251 -3.65 19.38 0.28
CA LEU A 251 -4.75 19.50 1.22
C LEU A 251 -4.41 20.37 2.45
N ARG A 252 -3.67 21.44 2.19
CA ARG A 252 -3.38 22.48 3.17
C ARG A 252 -4.60 23.37 3.30
N GLY A 253 -5.74 22.85 3.49
CA GLY A 253 -6.92 23.68 3.59
C GLY A 253 -8.09 22.85 4.07
N ASP A 254 -9.15 22.84 3.30
CA ASP A 254 -10.47 22.41 3.75
C ASP A 254 -10.59 20.91 4.09
N ALA A 255 -9.85 20.05 3.44
CA ALA A 255 -9.93 18.61 3.74
C ALA A 255 -9.25 18.26 5.08
N ARG A 256 -8.06 18.82 5.37
CA ARG A 256 -7.45 18.68 6.70
C ARG A 256 -8.34 19.27 7.80
N GLY A 257 -8.97 20.41 7.54
CA GLY A 257 -9.91 21.03 8.46
C GLY A 257 -11.14 20.16 8.72
N LYS A 258 -11.73 19.55 7.70
CA LYS A 258 -12.85 18.63 7.85
C LYS A 258 -12.47 17.38 8.63
N PHE A 259 -11.37 16.71 8.26
CA PHE A 259 -10.90 15.51 8.95
C PHE A 259 -10.46 15.79 10.38
N ALA A 260 -9.79 16.94 10.64
CA ALA A 260 -9.45 17.36 11.99
C ALA A 260 -10.70 17.65 12.84
N ALA A 261 -11.73 18.24 12.27
CA ALA A 261 -13.00 18.49 12.94
C ALA A 261 -13.78 17.21 13.23
N GLU A 262 -13.83 16.27 12.28
CA GLU A 262 -14.45 14.95 12.48
C GLU A 262 -13.70 14.12 13.52
N ARG A 263 -12.37 14.19 13.54
CA ARG A 263 -11.53 13.55 14.56
C ARG A 263 -11.77 14.14 15.93
N ALA A 264 -11.78 15.48 16.04
CA ALA A 264 -12.08 16.16 17.30
C ALA A 264 -13.48 15.81 17.82
N ALA A 265 -14.47 15.70 16.94
CA ALA A 265 -15.82 15.28 17.30
C ALA A 265 -15.88 13.83 17.82
N ARG A 266 -15.09 12.90 17.22
CA ARG A 266 -14.99 11.51 17.69
C ARG A 266 -14.29 11.38 19.04
N VAL A 267 -13.19 12.11 19.25
CA VAL A 267 -12.48 12.15 20.53
C VAL A 267 -13.41 12.71 21.63
N ALA A 268 -14.17 13.74 21.33
CA ALA A 268 -15.15 14.30 22.27
C ALA A 268 -16.32 13.34 22.57
N ALA A 269 -16.77 12.54 21.58
CA ALA A 269 -17.81 11.54 21.77
C ALA A 269 -17.33 10.33 22.58
N GLY A 270 -16.07 9.89 22.37
CA GLY A 270 -15.48 8.75 23.12
C GLY A 270 -15.03 9.07 24.55
N SER A 271 -15.02 10.37 24.93
CA SER A 271 -14.71 10.79 26.31
C SER A 271 -15.98 10.92 27.18
N ALA A 272 -17.16 10.61 26.64
CA ALA A 272 -18.45 10.74 27.31
C ALA A 272 -19.08 9.37 27.67
N GLU A 273 -18.39 8.27 27.45
CA GLU A 273 -18.68 6.92 27.96
C GLU A 273 -17.62 6.51 29.01
#